data_f97b91eb77fdbc1125c9745554cf8b3f
#
_entry.id   f97b91eb77fdbc1125c9745554cf8b3f
#
_cell.length_a   1.000
_cell.length_b   1.000
_cell.length_c   1.000
_cell.angle_alpha   90.00
_cell.angle_beta   90.00
_cell.angle_gamma   90.00
#
_symmetry.space_group_name_H-M   'P 1'
#
loop_
_entity.id
_entity.type
_entity.pdbx_description
1 polymer ?
#
loop_
_entity_poly.entity_id
_entity_poly.type
_entity_poly.pdbx_seq_one_letter_code
_entity_poly.pdbx_strand_id
1 'polypeptide(L)'
;MPRALGATLVSTPLARRALRDRVASVRGARSIARAMSDAQDAFTSDVPPEGYTRADQVKRFAEAKAANRARVMDIDAVYDGSHVAGKRVLVTGANRGIGLALCRELAARGAVIVATCRSASEELKALKPAEIIEGVDVTSTACCDKMAKAVSAPLDVVINNAGYFYEPVERLTDGTMEFDEEMKMIDICAVGPLRVTNALYHAGKITKGAKIAMVTSQGGSVTWRTVQNPRGGDYGHHMSKAAANMGAKLLAQELKHEGIMVQVLHPGFNKTDMTAKYAKIWEIEGAVDASVGAKRVVHEIGLMTPEYNGMFINCEDGLQIPW
;
A
#
# COMPACT_ATOMS: atom_id res chain seq x y z
N MET A 1 -14.97 19.64 -57.55
CA MET A 1 -13.74 18.84 -57.56
C MET A 1 -12.71 19.52 -56.64
N PRO A 2 -12.39 19.03 -55.47
CA PRO A 2 -11.25 19.49 -54.66
C PRO A 2 -10.06 18.56 -54.86
N ARG A 3 -8.89 19.18 -55.04
CA ARG A 3 -7.59 18.53 -55.21
C ARG A 3 -7.12 17.92 -53.91
N ALA A 4 -6.62 16.68 -53.98
CA ALA A 4 -5.90 16.01 -52.92
C ALA A 4 -4.47 16.61 -52.79
N LEU A 5 -4.12 17.07 -51.57
CA LEU A 5 -2.74 17.40 -51.18
C LEU A 5 -2.16 16.16 -50.50
N GLY A 6 -1.28 15.49 -51.22
CA GLY A 6 -0.46 14.42 -50.68
C GLY A 6 0.69 15.02 -49.85
N ALA A 7 0.65 14.81 -48.54
CA ALA A 7 1.79 15.14 -47.65
C ALA A 7 2.70 13.94 -47.56
N THR A 8 3.86 14.05 -48.25
CA THR A 8 4.97 13.10 -48.13
C THR A 8 5.72 13.39 -46.82
N LEU A 9 5.53 12.59 -45.80
CA LEU A 9 6.31 12.66 -44.55
C LEU A 9 7.73 12.14 -44.81
N VAL A 10 8.68 13.04 -44.96
CA VAL A 10 10.11 12.74 -44.95
C VAL A 10 10.54 12.45 -43.53
N SER A 11 10.70 11.16 -43.18
CA SER A 11 11.15 10.75 -41.86
C SER A 11 12.67 10.91 -41.75
N THR A 12 13.11 11.84 -40.91
CA THR A 12 14.52 12.00 -40.55
C THR A 12 15.06 10.80 -39.74
N PRO A 13 16.39 10.52 -39.82
CA PRO A 13 17.00 9.43 -39.04
C PRO A 13 16.73 9.50 -37.52
N LEU A 14 16.62 10.73 -36.97
CA LEU A 14 16.25 10.99 -35.58
C LEU A 14 14.83 10.56 -35.23
N ALA A 15 13.87 10.81 -36.13
CA ALA A 15 12.49 10.39 -35.95
C ALA A 15 12.35 8.86 -35.97
N ARG A 16 13.15 8.17 -36.82
CA ARG A 16 13.20 6.70 -36.86
C ARG A 16 13.82 6.09 -35.61
N ARG A 17 14.83 6.74 -35.01
CA ARG A 17 15.47 6.33 -33.77
C ARG A 17 14.49 6.49 -32.57
N ALA A 18 13.85 7.65 -32.46
CA ALA A 18 12.83 7.90 -31.41
C ALA A 18 11.63 6.95 -31.51
N LEU A 19 11.23 6.56 -32.75
CA LEU A 19 10.17 5.59 -32.95
C LEU A 19 10.61 4.17 -32.58
N ARG A 20 11.86 3.78 -32.87
CA ARG A 20 12.44 2.49 -32.44
C ARG A 20 12.56 2.40 -30.92
N ASP A 21 12.98 3.47 -30.26
CA ASP A 21 13.12 3.51 -28.80
C ASP A 21 11.75 3.49 -28.12
N ARG A 22 10.74 4.16 -28.68
CA ARG A 22 9.33 4.02 -28.26
C ARG A 22 8.75 2.62 -28.47
N VAL A 23 9.05 1.99 -29.61
CA VAL A 23 8.58 0.61 -29.91
C VAL A 23 9.29 -0.41 -29.01
N ALA A 24 10.57 -0.21 -28.69
CA ALA A 24 11.30 -1.05 -27.74
C ALA A 24 10.76 -0.88 -26.31
N SER A 25 10.47 0.35 -25.87
CA SER A 25 9.83 0.66 -24.59
C SER A 25 8.40 0.04 -24.50
N VAL A 26 7.60 0.17 -25.56
CA VAL A 26 6.24 -0.43 -25.61
C VAL A 26 6.31 -1.97 -25.68
N ARG A 27 7.34 -2.55 -26.32
CA ARG A 27 7.56 -4.00 -26.31
C ARG A 27 8.01 -4.50 -24.93
N GLY A 28 8.90 -3.75 -24.25
CA GLY A 28 9.29 -4.03 -22.86
C GLY A 28 8.10 -3.95 -21.90
N ALA A 29 7.31 -2.88 -21.99
CA ALA A 29 6.10 -2.72 -21.18
C ALA A 29 5.04 -3.79 -21.50
N ARG A 30 4.88 -4.18 -22.75
CA ARG A 30 3.99 -5.30 -23.15
C ARG A 30 4.52 -6.66 -22.69
N SER A 31 5.83 -6.85 -22.66
CA SER A 31 6.46 -8.09 -22.15
C SER A 31 6.28 -8.20 -20.64
N ILE A 32 6.47 -7.10 -19.90
CA ILE A 32 6.22 -7.03 -18.45
C ILE A 32 4.72 -7.17 -18.15
N ALA A 33 3.86 -6.47 -18.87
CA ALA A 33 2.41 -6.58 -18.72
C ALA A 33 1.90 -7.99 -19.08
N ARG A 34 2.51 -8.65 -20.07
CA ARG A 34 2.19 -10.02 -20.43
C ARG A 34 2.72 -11.03 -19.42
N ALA A 35 3.93 -10.83 -18.89
CA ALA A 35 4.47 -11.67 -17.81
C ALA A 35 3.67 -11.48 -16.50
N MET A 36 3.16 -10.26 -16.24
CA MET A 36 2.26 -9.99 -15.11
C MET A 36 0.87 -10.56 -15.36
N SER A 37 0.34 -10.52 -16.59
CA SER A 37 -0.90 -11.18 -17.00
C SER A 37 -0.76 -12.69 -16.93
N ASP A 38 0.31 -13.26 -17.47
CA ASP A 38 0.57 -14.70 -17.46
C ASP A 38 0.80 -15.22 -16.02
N ALA A 39 1.41 -14.40 -15.15
CA ALA A 39 1.51 -14.69 -13.70
C ALA A 39 0.15 -14.56 -13.01
N GLN A 40 -0.68 -13.59 -13.41
CA GLN A 40 -2.01 -13.36 -12.89
C GLN A 40 -2.99 -14.45 -13.35
N ASP A 41 -2.88 -14.89 -14.63
CA ASP A 41 -3.66 -15.98 -15.19
C ASP A 41 -3.26 -17.33 -14.58
N ALA A 42 -1.97 -17.53 -14.26
CA ALA A 42 -1.51 -18.70 -13.50
C ALA A 42 -2.04 -18.72 -12.06
N PHE A 43 -2.42 -17.56 -11.52
CA PHE A 43 -3.05 -17.44 -10.21
C PHE A 43 -4.58 -17.61 -10.24
N THR A 44 -5.23 -17.35 -11.39
CA THR A 44 -6.69 -17.42 -11.53
C THR A 44 -7.18 -18.74 -12.09
N SER A 45 -6.31 -19.51 -12.75
CA SER A 45 -6.70 -20.77 -13.46
C SER A 45 -6.90 -21.98 -12.54
N ASP A 46 -6.35 -21.95 -11.32
CA ASP A 46 -6.41 -23.08 -10.37
C ASP A 46 -7.31 -22.83 -9.15
N VAL A 47 -8.19 -21.83 -9.21
CA VAL A 47 -9.15 -21.58 -8.11
C VAL A 47 -10.29 -22.58 -8.23
N PRO A 48 -10.51 -23.44 -7.23
CA PRO A 48 -11.62 -24.37 -7.24
C PRO A 48 -12.96 -23.61 -7.34
N PRO A 49 -13.96 -24.17 -8.05
CA PRO A 49 -15.28 -23.54 -8.19
C PRO A 49 -16.00 -23.27 -6.86
N GLU A 50 -15.52 -23.84 -5.77
CA GLU A 50 -16.13 -23.76 -4.43
C GLU A 50 -15.62 -22.58 -3.58
N GLY A 51 -14.76 -21.72 -4.13
CA GLY A 51 -14.25 -20.52 -3.48
C GLY A 51 -12.89 -20.71 -2.82
N TYR A 52 -12.14 -19.63 -2.83
CA TYR A 52 -10.82 -19.49 -2.21
C TYR A 52 -10.97 -19.56 -0.69
N THR A 53 -10.47 -20.61 -0.10
CA THR A 53 -10.35 -20.70 1.36
C THR A 53 -9.05 -20.04 1.81
N ARG A 54 -8.94 -19.72 3.10
CA ARG A 54 -7.66 -19.23 3.65
C ARG A 54 -6.54 -20.25 3.48
N ALA A 55 -6.86 -21.54 3.46
CA ALA A 55 -5.92 -22.60 3.13
C ALA A 55 -5.30 -22.45 1.73
N ASP A 56 -6.03 -21.91 0.76
CA ASP A 56 -5.52 -21.66 -0.59
C ASP A 56 -4.51 -20.53 -0.62
N GLN A 57 -4.62 -19.54 0.27
CA GLN A 57 -3.60 -18.49 0.42
C GLN A 57 -2.29 -19.08 0.93
N VAL A 58 -2.32 -20.00 1.89
CA VAL A 58 -1.14 -20.71 2.37
C VAL A 58 -0.54 -21.59 1.27
N LYS A 59 -1.38 -22.30 0.51
CA LYS A 59 -0.93 -23.12 -0.63
C LYS A 59 -0.25 -22.25 -1.67
N ARG A 60 -0.88 -21.15 -2.09
CA ARG A 60 -0.32 -20.18 -3.04
C ARG A 60 1.02 -19.63 -2.56
N PHE A 61 1.10 -19.29 -1.27
CA PHE A 61 2.34 -18.84 -0.64
C PHE A 61 3.42 -19.91 -0.71
N ALA A 62 3.11 -21.15 -0.34
CA ALA A 62 4.04 -22.26 -0.38
C ALA A 62 4.53 -22.58 -1.81
N GLU A 63 3.63 -22.57 -2.79
CA GLU A 63 3.94 -22.80 -4.20
C GLU A 63 4.81 -21.67 -4.78
N ALA A 64 4.50 -20.42 -4.50
CA ALA A 64 5.29 -19.28 -4.92
C ALA A 64 6.68 -19.31 -4.27
N LYS A 65 6.77 -19.68 -2.99
CA LYS A 65 8.03 -19.88 -2.27
C LYS A 65 8.86 -20.99 -2.90
N ALA A 66 8.27 -22.17 -3.15
CA ALA A 66 8.95 -23.30 -3.77
C ALA A 66 9.46 -22.98 -5.18
N ALA A 67 8.70 -22.18 -5.94
CA ALA A 67 9.05 -21.76 -7.28
C ALA A 67 10.03 -20.55 -7.33
N ASN A 68 10.35 -19.95 -6.19
CA ASN A 68 11.14 -18.71 -6.08
C ASN A 68 10.68 -17.61 -7.06
N ARG A 69 9.36 -17.54 -7.31
CA ARG A 69 8.75 -16.58 -8.26
C ARG A 69 8.50 -15.22 -7.64
N ALA A 70 8.33 -15.18 -6.32
CA ALA A 70 8.07 -13.97 -5.62
C ALA A 70 9.38 -13.29 -5.21
N ARG A 71 9.59 -12.07 -5.65
CA ARG A 71 10.80 -11.30 -5.35
C ARG A 71 10.97 -10.96 -3.86
N VAL A 72 9.91 -11.10 -3.05
CA VAL A 72 9.89 -10.77 -1.61
C VAL A 72 9.49 -11.93 -0.72
N MET A 73 9.39 -13.15 -1.24
CA MET A 73 9.08 -14.33 -0.43
C MET A 73 10.10 -14.56 0.67
N ASP A 74 11.37 -14.37 0.38
CA ASP A 74 12.44 -14.23 1.34
C ASP A 74 12.89 -12.77 1.34
N ILE A 75 12.23 -11.97 2.17
CA ILE A 75 12.50 -10.53 2.21
C ILE A 75 13.95 -10.23 2.60
N ASP A 76 14.55 -11.07 3.44
CA ASP A 76 15.92 -10.87 3.91
C ASP A 76 16.96 -11.13 2.80
N ALA A 77 16.59 -11.86 1.74
CA ALA A 77 17.47 -12.08 0.58
C ALA A 77 17.53 -10.88 -0.39
N VAL A 78 16.54 -9.99 -0.38
CA VAL A 78 16.43 -8.90 -1.36
C VAL A 78 16.40 -7.51 -0.75
N TYR A 79 16.13 -7.39 0.55
CA TYR A 79 15.94 -6.13 1.22
C TYR A 79 17.22 -5.62 1.89
N ASP A 80 17.63 -4.43 1.52
CA ASP A 80 18.72 -3.73 2.21
C ASP A 80 18.27 -2.48 2.98
N GLY A 81 17.16 -1.86 2.55
CA GLY A 81 16.58 -0.67 3.16
C GLY A 81 17.41 0.60 3.06
N SER A 82 18.53 0.59 2.31
CA SER A 82 19.47 1.71 2.22
C SER A 82 18.84 3.00 1.66
N HIS A 83 17.80 2.86 0.84
CA HIS A 83 17.12 3.98 0.18
C HIS A 83 16.42 4.95 1.14
N VAL A 84 16.18 4.56 2.39
CA VAL A 84 15.58 5.44 3.41
C VAL A 84 16.60 6.15 4.29
N ALA A 85 17.90 5.85 4.16
CA ALA A 85 18.94 6.48 4.96
C ALA A 85 18.95 8.00 4.75
N GLY A 86 18.87 8.76 5.84
CA GLY A 86 18.76 10.21 5.83
C GLY A 86 17.43 10.78 5.33
N LYS A 87 16.51 9.95 4.85
CA LYS A 87 15.17 10.38 4.40
C LYS A 87 14.27 10.69 5.57
N ARG A 88 13.49 11.75 5.42
CA ARG A 88 12.51 12.14 6.42
C ARG A 88 11.19 11.44 6.15
N VAL A 89 10.79 10.56 7.06
CA VAL A 89 9.66 9.65 6.88
C VAL A 89 8.61 9.87 7.95
N LEU A 90 7.39 10.23 7.55
CA LEU A 90 6.25 10.29 8.47
C LEU A 90 5.50 8.96 8.46
N VAL A 91 5.18 8.46 9.66
CA VAL A 91 4.37 7.25 9.87
C VAL A 91 3.15 7.61 10.71
N THR A 92 1.93 7.36 10.19
CA THR A 92 0.71 7.50 10.98
C THR A 92 0.38 6.21 11.73
N GLY A 93 -0.18 6.32 12.94
CA GLY A 93 -0.47 5.16 13.79
C GLY A 93 0.80 4.43 14.25
N ALA A 94 1.84 5.21 14.60
CA ALA A 94 3.20 4.72 14.86
C ALA A 94 3.38 4.01 16.21
N ASN A 95 2.38 4.03 17.10
CA ASN A 95 2.53 3.62 18.50
C ASN A 95 2.44 2.11 18.77
N ARG A 96 1.97 1.30 17.81
CA ARG A 96 1.84 -0.17 17.94
C ARG A 96 1.81 -0.87 16.59
N GLY A 97 1.81 -2.20 16.61
CA GLY A 97 1.61 -3.06 15.44
C GLY A 97 2.60 -2.75 14.32
N ILE A 98 2.10 -2.75 13.08
CA ILE A 98 2.91 -2.49 11.88
C ILE A 98 3.53 -1.08 11.93
N GLY A 99 2.80 -0.07 12.43
CA GLY A 99 3.31 1.30 12.51
C GLY A 99 4.55 1.42 13.40
N LEU A 100 4.56 0.76 14.55
CA LEU A 100 5.74 0.70 15.44
C LEU A 100 6.87 -0.12 14.80
N ALA A 101 6.54 -1.23 14.15
CA ALA A 101 7.53 -2.04 13.45
C ALA A 101 8.18 -1.27 12.28
N LEU A 102 7.40 -0.47 11.54
CA LEU A 102 7.92 0.45 10.53
C LEU A 102 8.89 1.47 11.14
N CYS A 103 8.53 2.08 12.28
CA CYS A 103 9.42 3.01 12.96
C CYS A 103 10.72 2.33 13.40
N ARG A 104 10.68 1.10 13.92
CA ARG A 104 11.87 0.33 14.28
C ARG A 104 12.76 0.06 13.07
N GLU A 105 12.18 -0.40 11.98
CA GLU A 105 12.93 -0.70 10.76
C GLU A 105 13.55 0.56 10.14
N LEU A 106 12.78 1.64 10.04
CA LEU A 106 13.25 2.94 9.54
C LEU A 106 14.39 3.49 10.41
N ALA A 107 14.30 3.39 11.75
CA ALA A 107 15.37 3.79 12.66
C ALA A 107 16.64 2.97 12.41
N ALA A 108 16.51 1.65 12.27
CA ALA A 108 17.63 0.76 12.00
C ALA A 108 18.33 1.07 10.66
N ARG A 109 17.64 1.68 9.72
CA ARG A 109 18.17 2.09 8.41
C ARG A 109 18.57 3.56 8.34
N GLY A 110 18.57 4.26 9.46
CA GLY A 110 19.04 5.65 9.54
C GLY A 110 18.10 6.68 8.94
N ALA A 111 16.81 6.40 8.86
CA ALA A 111 15.79 7.37 8.48
C ALA A 111 15.54 8.40 9.60
N VAL A 112 15.14 9.61 9.23
CA VAL A 112 14.68 10.66 10.14
C VAL A 112 13.17 10.47 10.33
N ILE A 113 12.76 9.92 11.47
CA ILE A 113 11.37 9.49 11.70
C ILE A 113 10.54 10.64 12.28
N VAL A 114 9.37 10.88 11.69
CA VAL A 114 8.29 11.68 12.22
C VAL A 114 7.13 10.73 12.56
N ALA A 115 7.01 10.38 13.82
CA ALA A 115 5.98 9.46 14.30
C ALA A 115 4.72 10.23 14.70
N THR A 116 3.54 9.81 14.19
CA THR A 116 2.27 10.43 14.61
C THR A 116 1.32 9.39 15.19
N CYS A 117 0.66 9.73 16.29
CA CYS A 117 -0.26 8.84 16.99
C CYS A 117 -1.19 9.62 17.91
N ARG A 118 -2.22 8.95 18.44
CA ARG A 118 -3.10 9.53 19.48
C ARG A 118 -2.35 9.67 20.80
N SER A 119 -1.57 8.64 21.18
CA SER A 119 -0.74 8.62 22.38
C SER A 119 0.48 7.74 22.11
N ALA A 120 1.66 8.20 22.43
CA ALA A 120 2.90 7.47 22.19
C ALA A 120 3.08 6.35 23.21
N SER A 121 3.43 5.16 22.75
CA SER A 121 3.84 4.05 23.61
C SER A 121 5.28 4.24 24.10
N GLU A 122 5.64 3.57 25.19
CA GLU A 122 7.02 3.62 25.71
C GLU A 122 8.01 3.02 24.71
N GLU A 123 7.58 2.00 23.95
CA GLU A 123 8.39 1.41 22.90
C GLU A 123 8.67 2.41 21.77
N LEU A 124 7.68 3.24 21.39
CA LEU A 124 7.90 4.29 20.39
C LEU A 124 8.85 5.37 20.91
N LYS A 125 8.67 5.81 22.16
CA LYS A 125 9.58 6.80 22.80
C LYS A 125 11.00 6.28 22.92
N ALA A 126 11.18 4.99 23.22
CA ALA A 126 12.49 4.35 23.32
C ALA A 126 13.27 4.34 21.99
N LEU A 127 12.60 4.42 20.85
CA LEU A 127 13.23 4.54 19.53
C LEU A 127 13.86 5.94 19.30
N LYS A 128 13.49 6.93 20.13
CA LYS A 128 13.93 8.34 20.00
C LYS A 128 13.75 8.87 18.57
N PRO A 129 12.53 8.82 18.00
CA PRO A 129 12.28 9.44 16.70
C PRO A 129 12.68 10.91 16.70
N ALA A 130 12.96 11.48 15.54
CA ALA A 130 13.26 12.91 15.42
C ALA A 130 12.08 13.77 15.90
N GLU A 131 10.85 13.28 15.65
CA GLU A 131 9.63 13.92 16.14
C GLU A 131 8.61 12.86 16.55
N ILE A 132 7.90 13.12 17.66
CA ILE A 132 6.68 12.42 18.04
C ILE A 132 5.57 13.47 18.14
N ILE A 133 4.55 13.36 17.30
CA ILE A 133 3.40 14.25 17.31
C ILE A 133 2.20 13.46 17.85
N GLU A 134 1.83 13.75 19.09
CA GLU A 134 0.70 13.11 19.78
C GLU A 134 -0.61 13.88 19.57
N GLY A 135 -1.73 13.26 19.97
CA GLY A 135 -3.07 13.82 19.81
C GLY A 135 -3.56 13.84 18.36
N VAL A 136 -2.92 13.06 17.48
CA VAL A 136 -3.32 12.99 16.06
C VAL A 136 -4.45 11.98 15.90
N ASP A 137 -5.65 12.51 15.72
CA ASP A 137 -6.82 11.76 15.28
C ASP A 137 -7.04 12.02 13.79
N VAL A 138 -6.87 10.98 12.96
CA VAL A 138 -7.01 11.07 11.49
C VAL A 138 -8.46 11.29 11.03
N THR A 139 -9.44 11.13 11.92
CA THR A 139 -10.84 11.44 11.63
C THR A 139 -11.15 12.95 11.77
N SER A 140 -10.25 13.72 12.37
CA SER A 140 -10.39 15.15 12.59
C SER A 140 -9.50 15.97 11.65
N THR A 141 -10.10 16.73 10.75
CA THR A 141 -9.39 17.68 9.88
C THR A 141 -8.54 18.65 10.70
N ALA A 142 -9.09 19.20 11.78
CA ALA A 142 -8.36 20.12 12.63
C ALA A 142 -7.13 19.49 13.30
N CYS A 143 -7.20 18.20 13.70
CA CYS A 143 -6.05 17.47 14.22
C CYS A 143 -4.99 17.26 13.13
N CYS A 144 -5.40 16.90 11.91
CA CYS A 144 -4.49 16.72 10.79
C CYS A 144 -3.79 18.05 10.39
N ASP A 145 -4.52 19.16 10.37
CA ASP A 145 -3.95 20.49 10.10
C ASP A 145 -2.93 20.89 11.18
N LYS A 146 -3.27 20.62 12.44
CA LYS A 146 -2.37 20.87 13.58
C LYS A 146 -1.11 20.03 13.51
N MET A 147 -1.26 18.74 13.18
CA MET A 147 -0.16 17.83 12.93
C MET A 147 0.75 18.34 11.82
N ALA A 148 0.18 18.71 10.66
CA ALA A 148 0.95 19.18 9.52
C ALA A 148 1.76 20.43 9.83
N LYS A 149 1.20 21.36 10.62
CA LYS A 149 1.92 22.55 11.11
C LYS A 149 3.04 22.21 12.08
N ALA A 150 2.88 21.15 12.88
CA ALA A 150 3.89 20.71 13.85
C ALA A 150 5.08 20.00 13.21
N VAL A 151 4.93 19.42 12.02
CA VAL A 151 6.05 18.80 11.27
C VAL A 151 7.09 19.87 10.97
N SER A 152 8.31 19.70 11.49
CA SER A 152 9.35 20.73 11.49
C SER A 152 9.96 21.00 10.11
N ALA A 153 10.03 19.98 9.23
CA ALA A 153 10.63 20.09 7.89
C ALA A 153 9.90 19.21 6.88
N PRO A 154 10.04 19.48 5.57
CA PRO A 154 9.40 18.67 4.53
C PRO A 154 9.81 17.19 4.55
N LEU A 155 8.90 16.33 4.08
CA LEU A 155 8.95 14.88 4.12
C LEU A 155 9.32 14.31 2.76
N ASP A 156 10.22 13.33 2.73
CA ASP A 156 10.54 12.53 1.54
C ASP A 156 9.53 11.38 1.37
N VAL A 157 9.01 10.85 2.49
CA VAL A 157 8.07 9.72 2.47
C VAL A 157 6.96 9.96 3.49
N VAL A 158 5.73 9.67 3.10
CA VAL A 158 4.56 9.62 3.99
C VAL A 158 4.00 8.21 3.98
N ILE A 159 3.92 7.56 5.15
CA ILE A 159 3.33 6.23 5.30
C ILE A 159 2.01 6.38 6.06
N ASN A 160 0.91 6.36 5.32
CA ASN A 160 -0.44 6.32 5.85
C ASN A 160 -0.74 4.88 6.32
N ASN A 161 -0.44 4.60 7.59
CA ASN A 161 -0.61 3.29 8.21
C ASN A 161 -1.74 3.26 9.25
N ALA A 162 -2.14 4.40 9.81
CA ALA A 162 -3.23 4.45 10.79
C ALA A 162 -4.46 3.70 10.29
N GLY A 163 -5.01 2.83 11.11
CA GLY A 163 -6.14 2.00 10.75
C GLY A 163 -6.91 1.50 11.95
N TYR A 164 -8.12 1.06 11.70
CA TYR A 164 -9.03 0.47 12.64
C TYR A 164 -9.72 -0.75 12.00
N PHE A 165 -10.01 -1.75 12.82
CA PHE A 165 -10.73 -2.92 12.42
C PHE A 165 -11.71 -3.30 13.53
N TYR A 166 -13.01 -3.34 13.20
CA TYR A 166 -14.05 -3.80 14.10
C TYR A 166 -13.93 -5.31 14.28
N GLU A 167 -13.87 -5.79 15.53
CA GLU A 167 -13.56 -7.20 15.80
C GLU A 167 -14.68 -8.18 15.48
N PRO A 168 -15.96 -7.91 15.81
CA PRO A 168 -17.04 -8.81 15.46
C PRO A 168 -17.22 -8.94 13.95
N VAL A 169 -17.54 -10.15 13.49
CA VAL A 169 -17.87 -10.39 12.09
C VAL A 169 -19.28 -9.88 11.81
N GLU A 170 -19.38 -8.90 10.90
CA GLU A 170 -20.66 -8.35 10.48
C GLU A 170 -21.27 -9.21 9.39
N ARG A 171 -22.56 -9.59 9.56
CA ARG A 171 -23.33 -10.34 8.57
C ARG A 171 -24.77 -9.86 8.53
N LEU A 172 -25.26 -9.56 7.34
CA LEU A 172 -26.66 -9.20 7.12
C LEU A 172 -27.59 -10.33 7.56
N THR A 173 -27.26 -11.58 7.20
CA THR A 173 -28.08 -12.76 7.53
C THR A 173 -28.18 -13.05 9.02
N ASP A 174 -27.20 -12.63 9.80
CA ASP A 174 -27.11 -12.89 11.24
C ASP A 174 -27.63 -11.71 12.07
N GLY A 175 -28.01 -10.60 11.40
CA GLY A 175 -28.48 -9.39 12.06
C GLY A 175 -27.40 -8.67 12.88
N THR A 176 -26.13 -8.84 12.51
CA THR A 176 -24.95 -8.30 13.25
C THR A 176 -24.32 -7.09 12.56
N MET A 177 -25.07 -6.37 11.73
CA MET A 177 -24.58 -5.17 11.05
C MET A 177 -24.48 -3.99 12.02
N GLU A 178 -23.33 -3.32 12.03
CA GLU A 178 -23.03 -2.18 12.91
C GLU A 178 -22.58 -0.97 12.05
N PHE A 179 -23.58 -0.28 11.48
CA PHE A 179 -23.35 0.80 10.51
C PHE A 179 -22.47 1.94 11.03
N ASP A 180 -22.54 2.26 12.32
CA ASP A 180 -21.68 3.28 12.93
C ASP A 180 -20.20 2.82 12.93
N GLU A 181 -19.94 1.54 13.18
CA GLU A 181 -18.59 0.97 13.10
C GLU A 181 -18.11 0.86 11.65
N GLU A 182 -19.00 0.55 10.70
CA GLU A 182 -18.67 0.58 9.27
C GLU A 182 -18.23 1.99 8.84
N MET A 183 -19.02 3.01 9.18
CA MET A 183 -18.68 4.41 8.88
C MET A 183 -17.38 4.85 9.54
N LYS A 184 -17.14 4.42 10.77
CA LYS A 184 -15.90 4.70 11.50
C LYS A 184 -14.69 4.04 10.82
N MET A 185 -14.81 2.80 10.32
CA MET A 185 -13.75 2.15 9.55
C MET A 185 -13.46 2.91 8.25
N ILE A 186 -14.48 3.36 7.54
CA ILE A 186 -14.33 4.16 6.31
C ILE A 186 -13.64 5.49 6.64
N ASP A 187 -14.08 6.17 7.71
CA ASP A 187 -13.53 7.46 8.10
C ASP A 187 -12.05 7.35 8.50
N ILE A 188 -11.67 6.35 9.30
CA ILE A 188 -10.29 6.15 9.72
C ILE A 188 -9.41 5.64 8.58
N CYS A 189 -9.86 4.59 7.86
CA CYS A 189 -8.99 3.85 6.95
C CYS A 189 -8.94 4.41 5.54
N ALA A 190 -9.99 5.16 5.10
CA ALA A 190 -10.07 5.72 3.76
C ALA A 190 -9.95 7.24 3.77
N VAL A 191 -10.80 7.94 4.51
CA VAL A 191 -10.83 9.40 4.53
C VAL A 191 -9.67 9.97 5.35
N GLY A 192 -9.27 9.29 6.44
CA GLY A 192 -8.15 9.70 7.29
C GLY A 192 -6.83 9.89 6.52
N PRO A 193 -6.37 8.92 5.71
CA PRO A 193 -5.20 9.10 4.85
C PRO A 193 -5.30 10.29 3.90
N LEU A 194 -6.50 10.58 3.37
CA LEU A 194 -6.72 11.75 2.51
C LEU A 194 -6.58 13.06 3.31
N ARG A 195 -7.15 13.13 4.54
CA ARG A 195 -7.00 14.30 5.42
C ARG A 195 -5.54 14.55 5.78
N VAL A 196 -4.81 13.50 6.15
CA VAL A 196 -3.38 13.58 6.47
C VAL A 196 -2.59 14.10 5.27
N THR A 197 -2.79 13.51 4.09
CA THR A 197 -2.09 13.90 2.87
C THR A 197 -2.44 15.33 2.47
N ASN A 198 -3.72 15.70 2.49
CA ASN A 198 -4.19 17.06 2.20
C ASN A 198 -3.57 18.10 3.15
N ALA A 199 -3.58 17.84 4.45
CA ALA A 199 -3.01 18.77 5.44
C ALA A 199 -1.50 18.95 5.24
N LEU A 200 -0.76 17.88 5.02
CA LEU A 200 0.69 17.92 4.74
C LEU A 200 1.00 18.65 3.44
N TYR A 201 0.22 18.40 2.38
CA TYR A 201 0.40 19.02 1.07
C TYR A 201 0.20 20.54 1.16
N HIS A 202 -0.92 20.99 1.72
CA HIS A 202 -1.22 22.43 1.85
C HIS A 202 -0.31 23.15 2.86
N ALA A 203 0.28 22.44 3.82
CA ALA A 203 1.30 22.98 4.70
C ALA A 203 2.71 23.03 4.05
N GLY A 204 2.86 22.60 2.79
CA GLY A 204 4.16 22.53 2.11
C GLY A 204 5.12 21.52 2.72
N LYS A 205 4.58 20.44 3.33
CA LYS A 205 5.39 19.43 4.02
C LYS A 205 5.66 18.18 3.20
N ILE A 206 5.22 18.10 1.95
CA ILE A 206 5.55 17.03 1.01
C ILE A 206 6.54 17.57 -0.02
N THR A 207 7.72 16.97 -0.14
CA THR A 207 8.71 17.40 -1.11
C THR A 207 8.29 17.01 -2.52
N LYS A 208 8.75 17.76 -3.53
CA LYS A 208 8.64 17.32 -4.92
C LYS A 208 9.39 16.00 -5.08
N GLY A 209 8.76 15.02 -5.71
CA GLY A 209 9.31 13.68 -5.85
C GLY A 209 9.15 12.78 -4.62
N ALA A 210 8.42 13.21 -3.61
CA ALA A 210 8.12 12.40 -2.43
C ALA A 210 7.33 11.13 -2.79
N LYS A 211 7.36 10.17 -1.87
CA LYS A 211 6.62 8.91 -1.98
C LYS A 211 5.53 8.85 -0.90
N ILE A 212 4.33 8.49 -1.29
CA ILE A 212 3.20 8.29 -0.38
C ILE A 212 2.79 6.82 -0.43
N ALA A 213 2.95 6.11 0.68
CA ALA A 213 2.51 4.74 0.84
C ALA A 213 1.17 4.70 1.57
N MET A 214 0.17 4.08 0.95
CA MET A 214 -1.15 3.85 1.53
C MET A 214 -1.22 2.39 2.00
N VAL A 215 -1.05 2.17 3.30
CA VAL A 215 -1.13 0.81 3.88
C VAL A 215 -2.59 0.40 3.97
N THR A 216 -2.96 -0.55 3.13
CA THR A 216 -4.33 -1.05 3.01
C THR A 216 -4.39 -2.57 3.23
N SER A 217 -5.25 -3.28 2.55
CA SER A 217 -5.39 -4.73 2.64
C SER A 217 -5.84 -5.30 1.30
N GLN A 218 -5.41 -6.52 0.99
CA GLN A 218 -6.03 -7.32 -0.08
C GLN A 218 -7.56 -7.41 0.07
N GLY A 219 -8.06 -7.18 1.28
CA GLY A 219 -9.48 -7.03 1.56
C GLY A 219 -10.18 -5.93 0.78
N GLY A 220 -9.45 -4.95 0.25
CA GLY A 220 -9.96 -3.90 -0.63
C GLY A 220 -10.06 -4.29 -2.11
N SER A 221 -9.62 -5.49 -2.51
CA SER A 221 -9.83 -5.99 -3.86
C SER A 221 -11.27 -6.47 -4.07
N VAL A 222 -12.01 -5.84 -4.95
CA VAL A 222 -13.36 -6.26 -5.32
C VAL A 222 -13.31 -7.59 -6.08
N THR A 223 -12.34 -7.72 -6.98
CA THR A 223 -12.13 -8.94 -7.79
C THR A 223 -11.90 -10.17 -6.90
N TRP A 224 -11.11 -10.04 -5.84
CA TRP A 224 -10.78 -11.18 -4.98
C TRP A 224 -11.85 -11.51 -3.93
N ARG A 225 -12.91 -10.68 -3.76
CA ARG A 225 -13.91 -10.92 -2.70
C ARG A 225 -14.67 -12.22 -2.88
N THR A 226 -14.99 -12.60 -4.09
CA THR A 226 -15.70 -13.85 -4.35
C THR A 226 -14.88 -15.09 -4.00
N VAL A 227 -13.57 -15.02 -4.11
CA VAL A 227 -12.65 -16.14 -3.82
C VAL A 227 -12.11 -16.11 -2.39
N GLN A 228 -11.78 -14.93 -1.85
CA GLN A 228 -11.20 -14.80 -0.51
C GLN A 228 -12.24 -14.70 0.61
N ASN A 229 -13.47 -14.29 0.29
CA ASN A 229 -14.55 -14.17 1.26
C ASN A 229 -15.89 -14.64 0.65
N PRO A 230 -16.01 -15.92 0.25
CA PRO A 230 -17.20 -16.44 -0.45
C PRO A 230 -18.46 -16.39 0.37
N ARG A 231 -18.34 -16.24 1.69
CA ARG A 231 -19.51 -16.12 2.59
C ARG A 231 -19.97 -14.69 2.81
N GLY A 232 -19.25 -13.69 2.25
CA GLY A 232 -19.51 -12.27 2.54
C GLY A 232 -19.25 -11.91 4.00
N GLY A 233 -19.77 -10.78 4.46
CA GLY A 233 -19.55 -10.25 5.80
C GLY A 233 -18.32 -9.32 5.87
N ASP A 234 -18.03 -8.80 7.08
CA ASP A 234 -16.97 -7.82 7.33
C ASP A 234 -17.06 -6.60 6.40
N TYR A 235 -18.28 -6.08 6.20
CA TYR A 235 -18.59 -5.02 5.24
C TYR A 235 -17.72 -3.79 5.45
N GLY A 236 -17.68 -3.28 6.67
CA GLY A 236 -16.92 -2.07 6.98
C GLY A 236 -15.43 -2.21 6.67
N HIS A 237 -14.82 -3.38 6.96
CA HIS A 237 -13.42 -3.63 6.62
C HIS A 237 -13.22 -3.57 5.11
N HIS A 238 -13.97 -4.35 4.35
CA HIS A 238 -13.78 -4.44 2.89
C HIS A 238 -14.09 -3.14 2.18
N MET A 239 -15.21 -2.48 2.53
CA MET A 239 -15.58 -1.18 1.97
C MET A 239 -14.53 -0.10 2.28
N SER A 240 -14.04 -0.03 3.52
CA SER A 240 -13.03 0.95 3.91
C SER A 240 -11.72 0.78 3.15
N LYS A 241 -11.29 -0.46 2.90
CA LYS A 241 -10.05 -0.73 2.15
C LYS A 241 -10.23 -0.51 0.64
N ALA A 242 -11.39 -0.82 0.08
CA ALA A 242 -11.71 -0.48 -1.31
C ALA A 242 -11.78 1.05 -1.52
N ALA A 243 -12.41 1.77 -0.60
CA ALA A 243 -12.46 3.23 -0.62
C ALA A 243 -11.06 3.86 -0.49
N ALA A 244 -10.20 3.33 0.40
CA ALA A 244 -8.80 3.76 0.53
C ALA A 244 -8.02 3.53 -0.78
N ASN A 245 -8.22 2.38 -1.44
CA ASN A 245 -7.60 2.05 -2.71
C ASN A 245 -8.00 3.06 -3.81
N MET A 246 -9.30 3.40 -3.89
CA MET A 246 -9.81 4.40 -4.83
C MET A 246 -9.21 5.78 -4.55
N GLY A 247 -9.21 6.22 -3.29
CA GLY A 247 -8.62 7.50 -2.88
C GLY A 247 -7.14 7.58 -3.25
N ALA A 248 -6.38 6.53 -2.98
CA ALA A 248 -4.96 6.45 -3.35
C ALA A 248 -4.74 6.53 -4.86
N LYS A 249 -5.60 5.85 -5.65
CA LYS A 249 -5.53 5.89 -7.11
C LYS A 249 -5.77 7.29 -7.67
N LEU A 250 -6.74 8.01 -7.09
CA LEU A 250 -7.01 9.40 -7.46
C LEU A 250 -5.85 10.32 -7.10
N LEU A 251 -5.31 10.22 -5.87
CA LEU A 251 -4.11 10.96 -5.46
C LEU A 251 -2.92 10.71 -6.39
N ALA A 252 -2.71 9.46 -6.81
CA ALA A 252 -1.63 9.10 -7.73
C ALA A 252 -1.76 9.81 -9.09
N GLN A 253 -2.99 10.00 -9.58
CA GLN A 253 -3.24 10.72 -10.84
C GLN A 253 -3.05 12.24 -10.67
N GLU A 254 -3.57 12.79 -9.56
CA GLU A 254 -3.52 14.22 -9.29
C GLU A 254 -2.09 14.70 -9.06
N LEU A 255 -1.32 13.97 -8.26
CA LEU A 255 0.02 14.39 -7.82
C LEU A 255 1.16 14.00 -8.77
N LYS A 256 0.89 13.23 -9.82
CA LYS A 256 1.95 12.74 -10.74
C LYS A 256 2.72 13.87 -11.44
N HIS A 257 2.05 15.00 -11.72
CA HIS A 257 2.67 16.15 -12.39
C HIS A 257 3.67 16.89 -11.50
N GLU A 258 3.58 16.69 -10.20
CA GLU A 258 4.55 17.19 -9.22
C GLU A 258 5.68 16.19 -8.95
N GLY A 259 5.64 15.04 -9.62
CA GLY A 259 6.61 13.96 -9.43
C GLY A 259 6.38 13.19 -8.11
N ILE A 260 5.29 13.45 -7.39
CA ILE A 260 4.94 12.72 -6.18
C ILE A 260 4.29 11.39 -6.58
N MET A 261 4.79 10.32 -6.01
CA MET A 261 4.31 8.96 -6.27
C MET A 261 3.44 8.45 -5.13
N VAL A 262 2.34 7.81 -5.46
CA VAL A 262 1.44 7.18 -4.49
C VAL A 262 1.32 5.70 -4.81
N GLN A 263 1.44 4.83 -3.82
CA GLN A 263 1.28 3.39 -4.01
C GLN A 263 0.39 2.80 -2.92
N VAL A 264 -0.42 1.82 -3.31
CA VAL A 264 -1.32 1.08 -2.43
C VAL A 264 -0.63 -0.22 -2.04
N LEU A 265 -0.43 -0.43 -0.74
CA LEU A 265 0.37 -1.54 -0.22
C LEU A 265 -0.46 -2.43 0.72
N HIS A 266 -0.53 -3.72 0.39
CA HIS A 266 -0.97 -4.74 1.33
C HIS A 266 0.27 -5.31 2.05
N PRO A 267 0.42 -5.09 3.38
CA PRO A 267 1.63 -5.48 4.11
C PRO A 267 1.76 -6.99 4.34
N GLY A 268 0.79 -7.78 3.87
CA GLY A 268 0.64 -9.18 4.19
C GLY A 268 -0.11 -9.42 5.50
N PHE A 269 -0.22 -10.69 5.90
CA PHE A 269 -0.83 -11.09 7.15
C PHE A 269 0.22 -11.02 8.27
N ASN A 270 0.00 -10.12 9.22
CA ASN A 270 0.97 -9.82 10.29
C ASN A 270 0.39 -10.12 11.67
N LYS A 271 1.21 -10.68 12.56
CA LYS A 271 0.88 -10.93 13.97
C LYS A 271 0.90 -9.61 14.73
N THR A 272 -0.27 -9.07 15.02
CA THR A 272 -0.48 -7.80 15.73
C THR A 272 -1.72 -7.90 16.61
N ASP A 273 -1.93 -6.93 17.50
CA ASP A 273 -3.17 -6.85 18.30
C ASP A 273 -4.41 -6.83 17.41
N MET A 274 -4.36 -6.12 16.28
CA MET A 274 -5.46 -6.03 15.31
C MET A 274 -5.85 -7.39 14.73
N THR A 275 -4.91 -8.33 14.61
CA THR A 275 -5.12 -9.66 14.06
C THR A 275 -5.18 -10.75 15.12
N ALA A 276 -5.12 -10.41 16.42
CA ALA A 276 -5.11 -11.36 17.53
C ALA A 276 -6.34 -12.27 17.55
N LYS A 277 -7.51 -11.77 17.10
CA LYS A 277 -8.72 -12.58 16.95
C LYS A 277 -8.54 -13.77 15.98
N TYR A 278 -7.56 -13.67 15.08
CA TYR A 278 -7.20 -14.72 14.12
C TYR A 278 -5.99 -15.55 14.56
N ALA A 279 -5.55 -15.46 15.82
CA ALA A 279 -4.33 -16.15 16.30
C ALA A 279 -4.36 -17.67 16.04
N LYS A 280 -5.53 -18.29 16.05
CA LYS A 280 -5.70 -19.74 15.77
C LYS A 280 -5.30 -20.14 14.34
N ILE A 281 -5.28 -19.18 13.41
CA ILE A 281 -4.97 -19.42 12.01
C ILE A 281 -3.66 -18.75 11.56
N TRP A 282 -2.95 -18.09 12.46
CA TRP A 282 -1.69 -17.42 12.09
C TRP A 282 -0.69 -18.36 11.42
N GLU A 283 -0.47 -19.53 12.00
CA GLU A 283 0.44 -20.51 11.42
C GLU A 283 -0.11 -21.11 10.11
N ILE A 284 -1.41 -21.38 10.06
CA ILE A 284 -2.08 -21.96 8.89
C ILE A 284 -2.06 -20.99 7.70
N GLU A 285 -2.26 -19.69 7.96
CA GLU A 285 -2.33 -18.63 6.95
C GLU A 285 -0.98 -17.95 6.70
N GLY A 286 0.09 -18.45 7.31
CA GLY A 286 1.44 -17.90 7.11
C GLY A 286 1.61 -16.48 7.66
N ALA A 287 0.94 -16.13 8.76
CA ALA A 287 1.12 -14.84 9.40
C ALA A 287 2.57 -14.69 9.90
N VAL A 288 3.16 -13.56 9.58
CA VAL A 288 4.55 -13.24 9.94
C VAL A 288 4.61 -12.22 11.08
N ASP A 289 5.75 -12.12 11.72
CA ASP A 289 6.00 -11.03 12.67
C ASP A 289 5.86 -9.66 11.99
N ALA A 290 5.38 -8.66 12.73
CA ALA A 290 5.19 -7.31 12.21
C ALA A 290 6.49 -6.68 11.67
N SER A 291 7.66 -7.10 12.15
CA SER A 291 8.97 -6.68 11.63
C SER A 291 9.20 -7.13 10.19
N VAL A 292 8.74 -8.32 9.83
CA VAL A 292 8.80 -8.84 8.44
C VAL A 292 7.89 -8.02 7.54
N GLY A 293 6.66 -7.75 7.99
CA GLY A 293 5.74 -6.89 7.26
C GLY A 293 6.28 -5.47 7.06
N ALA A 294 6.93 -4.91 8.07
CA ALA A 294 7.58 -3.61 7.97
C ALA A 294 8.70 -3.58 6.92
N LYS A 295 9.59 -4.59 6.90
CA LYS A 295 10.63 -4.72 5.87
C LYS A 295 10.03 -4.79 4.47
N ARG A 296 8.95 -5.58 4.30
CA ARG A 296 8.23 -5.73 3.03
C ARG A 296 7.68 -4.39 2.54
N VAL A 297 7.01 -3.63 3.43
CA VAL A 297 6.47 -2.31 3.09
C VAL A 297 7.59 -1.33 2.72
N VAL A 298 8.67 -1.27 3.51
CA VAL A 298 9.81 -0.39 3.21
C VAL A 298 10.47 -0.79 1.89
N HIS A 299 10.60 -2.09 1.61
CA HIS A 299 11.12 -2.59 0.33
C HIS A 299 10.31 -2.06 -0.86
N GLU A 300 8.98 -2.20 -0.82
CA GLU A 300 8.11 -1.72 -1.90
C GLU A 300 8.17 -0.19 -2.06
N ILE A 301 8.31 0.57 -0.97
CA ILE A 301 8.55 2.02 -1.05
C ILE A 301 9.85 2.31 -1.82
N GLY A 302 10.89 1.49 -1.64
CA GLY A 302 12.13 1.59 -2.40
C GLY A 302 11.93 1.43 -3.90
N LEU A 303 11.07 0.49 -4.28
CA LEU A 303 10.78 0.13 -5.66
C LEU A 303 9.78 1.06 -6.37
N MET A 304 9.18 2.04 -5.66
CA MET A 304 8.25 2.99 -6.29
C MET A 304 8.95 3.79 -7.39
N THR A 305 8.41 3.66 -8.60
CA THR A 305 8.80 4.42 -9.80
C THR A 305 7.55 5.02 -10.45
N PRO A 306 7.69 5.98 -11.39
CA PRO A 306 6.54 6.53 -12.11
C PRO A 306 5.66 5.48 -12.81
N GLU A 307 6.23 4.37 -13.26
CA GLU A 307 5.52 3.26 -13.90
C GLU A 307 4.65 2.49 -12.91
N TYR A 308 5.07 2.41 -11.64
CA TYR A 308 4.33 1.74 -10.57
C TYR A 308 3.39 2.68 -9.80
N ASN A 309 3.33 3.96 -10.19
CA ASN A 309 2.48 4.96 -9.54
C ASN A 309 0.99 4.56 -9.59
N GLY A 310 0.35 4.53 -8.44
CA GLY A 310 -1.05 4.15 -8.30
C GLY A 310 -1.32 2.65 -8.43
N MET A 311 -0.31 1.79 -8.35
CA MET A 311 -0.51 0.34 -8.32
C MET A 311 -0.87 -0.17 -6.93
N PHE A 312 -1.65 -1.24 -6.89
CA PHE A 312 -2.00 -1.98 -5.68
C PHE A 312 -1.12 -3.23 -5.58
N ILE A 313 -0.20 -3.24 -4.62
CA ILE A 313 0.85 -4.25 -4.51
C ILE A 313 0.66 -5.10 -3.25
N ASN A 314 0.80 -6.40 -3.42
CA ASN A 314 0.98 -7.34 -2.32
C ASN A 314 2.46 -7.35 -1.91
N CYS A 315 2.77 -6.85 -0.72
CA CYS A 315 4.14 -6.79 -0.23
C CYS A 315 4.72 -8.19 0.10
N GLU A 316 3.90 -9.23 0.16
CA GLU A 316 4.37 -10.60 0.41
C GLU A 316 5.09 -11.17 -0.79
N ASP A 317 4.60 -10.92 -1.99
CA ASP A 317 5.15 -11.46 -3.24
C ASP A 317 5.58 -10.36 -4.24
N GLY A 318 5.29 -9.10 -3.94
CA GLY A 318 5.60 -7.97 -4.79
C GLY A 318 4.78 -7.90 -6.08
N LEU A 319 3.69 -8.66 -6.17
CA LEU A 319 2.82 -8.70 -7.35
C LEU A 319 1.66 -7.71 -7.20
N GLN A 320 1.10 -7.30 -8.33
CA GLN A 320 -0.09 -6.47 -8.33
C GLN A 320 -1.31 -7.28 -7.87
N ILE A 321 -2.09 -6.68 -6.96
CA ILE A 321 -3.41 -7.18 -6.59
C ILE A 321 -4.43 -6.58 -7.57
N PRO A 322 -5.36 -7.37 -8.14
CA PRO A 322 -6.45 -6.83 -8.94
C PRO A 322 -7.38 -5.97 -8.07
N TRP A 323 -7.99 -4.96 -8.68
CA TRP A 323 -8.89 -4.02 -8.01
C TRP A 323 -10.22 -4.65 -7.57
#